data_a0674426c52f70183c288954971b4f3d
#
_entry.id   a0674426c52f70183c288954971b4f3d
#
_cell.length_a   1.000
_cell.length_b   1.000
_cell.length_c   1.000
_cell.angle_alpha   90.00
_cell.angle_beta   90.00
_cell.angle_gamma   90.00
#
_symmetry.space_group_name_H-M   'P 1'
#
loop_
_entity.id
_entity.type
_entity.pdbx_description
1 polymer ?
#
loop_
_entity_poly.entity_id
_entity_poly.type
_entity_poly.pdbx_seq_one_letter_code
_entity_poly.pdbx_strand_id
1 'polypeptide(L)'
;MNIIAKNSISRSEIPVVIKEKRLRLNMTQKELADAVGMSKNGDRTIRRWESGETCPSPLEISAIMNFPEKAPFKNLKTAKYTMIDLFAGIGGTRLGFHQTQKVKSVFSSEIDKFAVKTYKANYGEEPFGDITEIDASQIPKHDILVGGFPCQAFSQAGKKLGFEDTRGTLFFDIARILKEIKNAW
;
A
#
# COMPACT_ATOMS: atom_id res chain seq x y z
N MET A 1 25.39 20.35 2.14
CA MET A 1 25.25 21.30 3.28
C MET A 1 23.97 20.93 4.03
N ASN A 2 24.10 20.28 5.19
CA ASN A 2 23.00 19.77 6.00
C ASN A 2 22.27 20.90 6.70
N ILE A 3 21.00 21.12 6.34
CA ILE A 3 20.10 21.95 7.17
C ILE A 3 19.18 20.98 7.92
N ILE A 4 19.68 20.36 8.97
CA ILE A 4 18.86 19.80 10.03
C ILE A 4 18.62 20.96 11.00
N ALA A 5 17.53 21.69 10.80
CA ALA A 5 17.05 22.61 11.81
C ALA A 5 16.62 21.77 13.02
N LYS A 6 17.40 21.86 14.10
CA LYS A 6 17.09 21.34 15.44
C LYS A 6 15.92 22.15 16.02
N ASN A 7 14.70 21.86 15.66
CA ASN A 7 13.55 22.16 16.51
C ASN A 7 13.39 20.99 17.47
N SER A 8 14.03 21.08 18.63
CA SER A 8 13.79 20.14 19.73
C SER A 8 12.38 20.38 20.26
N ILE A 9 11.46 19.46 19.95
CA ILE A 9 10.10 19.47 20.51
C ILE A 9 10.24 19.41 22.03
N SER A 10 9.70 20.38 22.74
CA SER A 10 9.72 20.37 24.21
C SER A 10 8.85 19.23 24.74
N ARG A 11 9.20 18.71 25.93
CA ARG A 11 8.47 17.58 26.51
C ARG A 11 6.97 17.87 26.73
N SER A 12 6.63 19.13 26.98
CA SER A 12 5.24 19.58 27.16
C SER A 12 4.44 19.65 25.85
N GLU A 13 5.11 19.79 24.70
CA GLU A 13 4.46 19.86 23.39
C GLU A 13 4.24 18.48 22.77
N ILE A 14 4.98 17.46 23.20
CA ILE A 14 4.92 16.10 22.63
C ILE A 14 3.48 15.56 22.51
N PRO A 15 2.61 15.64 23.53
CA PRO A 15 1.23 15.12 23.44
C PRO A 15 0.42 15.75 22.30
N VAL A 16 0.52 17.07 22.18
CA VAL A 16 -0.20 17.83 21.15
C VAL A 16 0.32 17.50 19.76
N VAL A 17 1.64 17.49 19.59
CA VAL A 17 2.29 17.26 18.30
C VAL A 17 2.00 15.85 17.78
N ILE A 18 2.02 14.82 18.63
CA ILE A 18 1.66 13.44 18.25
C ILE A 18 0.21 13.37 17.80
N LYS A 19 -0.71 13.95 18.59
CA LYS A 19 -2.15 13.97 18.26
C LYS A 19 -2.41 14.68 16.93
N GLU A 20 -1.82 15.85 16.72
CA GLU A 20 -1.95 16.60 15.48
C GLU A 20 -1.40 15.83 14.27
N LYS A 21 -0.21 15.21 14.43
CA LYS A 21 0.38 14.37 13.38
C LYS A 21 -0.57 13.25 13.00
N ARG A 22 -1.11 12.52 13.97
CA ARG A 22 -2.05 11.44 13.74
C ARG A 22 -3.33 11.91 13.03
N LEU A 23 -3.87 13.07 13.43
CA LEU A 23 -5.07 13.63 12.80
C LEU A 23 -4.80 14.06 11.35
N ARG A 24 -3.63 14.68 11.06
CA ARG A 24 -3.23 14.98 9.67
C ARG A 24 -3.07 13.75 8.80
N LEU A 25 -2.63 12.62 9.41
CA LEU A 25 -2.57 11.33 8.75
C LEU A 25 -3.94 10.65 8.58
N ASN A 26 -5.01 11.23 9.17
CA ASN A 26 -6.35 10.63 9.23
C ASN A 26 -6.35 9.20 9.81
N MET A 27 -5.56 8.98 10.86
CA MET A 27 -5.37 7.69 11.51
C MET A 27 -6.05 7.63 12.88
N THR A 28 -6.56 6.46 13.25
CA THR A 28 -6.87 6.12 14.64
C THR A 28 -5.58 5.90 15.45
N GLN A 29 -5.68 5.89 16.79
CA GLN A 29 -4.52 5.58 17.65
C GLN A 29 -3.94 4.19 17.35
N LYS A 30 -4.82 3.22 17.07
CA LYS A 30 -4.41 1.87 16.68
C LYS A 30 -3.65 1.86 15.36
N GLU A 31 -4.16 2.55 14.38
CA GLU A 31 -3.53 2.63 13.05
C GLU A 31 -2.17 3.31 13.08
N LEU A 32 -2.02 4.37 13.87
CA LEU A 32 -0.71 5.00 14.05
C LEU A 32 0.27 4.04 14.75
N ALA A 33 -0.18 3.33 15.80
CA ALA A 33 0.63 2.35 16.49
C ALA A 33 1.11 1.22 15.56
N ASP A 34 0.20 0.65 14.78
CA ASP A 34 0.52 -0.40 13.82
C ASP A 34 1.49 0.12 12.73
N ALA A 35 1.29 1.35 12.25
CA ALA A 35 2.11 1.97 11.21
C ALA A 35 3.56 2.23 11.64
N VAL A 36 3.79 2.53 12.92
CA VAL A 36 5.14 2.73 13.47
C VAL A 36 5.72 1.46 14.12
N GLY A 37 5.10 0.30 13.88
CA GLY A 37 5.62 -1.00 14.28
C GLY A 37 5.49 -1.32 15.77
N MET A 38 4.49 -0.75 16.45
CA MET A 38 4.24 -1.05 17.86
C MET A 38 3.60 -2.41 18.07
N SER A 39 3.82 -2.98 19.25
CA SER A 39 3.25 -4.26 19.68
C SER A 39 1.72 -4.19 19.92
N LYS A 40 1.13 -5.34 20.26
CA LYS A 40 -0.32 -5.60 20.41
C LYS A 40 -1.15 -4.57 21.20
N ASN A 41 -0.54 -3.78 22.08
CA ASN A 41 -1.21 -2.74 22.89
C ASN A 41 -0.74 -1.32 22.53
N GLY A 42 -0.27 -1.10 21.31
CA GLY A 42 0.27 0.17 20.85
C GLY A 42 -0.75 1.31 20.89
N ASP A 43 -2.02 1.04 20.63
CA ASP A 43 -3.13 2.00 20.74
C ASP A 43 -3.24 2.63 22.13
N ARG A 44 -3.14 1.80 23.20
CA ARG A 44 -3.12 2.29 24.59
C ARG A 44 -1.88 3.16 24.84
N THR A 45 -0.75 2.80 24.28
CA THR A 45 0.49 3.57 24.41
C THR A 45 0.35 4.93 23.71
N ILE A 46 -0.13 4.99 22.48
CA ILE A 46 -0.38 6.25 21.76
C ILE A 46 -1.35 7.13 22.55
N ARG A 47 -2.45 6.57 23.07
CA ARG A 47 -3.40 7.31 23.90
C ARG A 47 -2.75 7.95 25.12
N ARG A 48 -1.85 7.22 25.83
CA ARG A 48 -1.15 7.73 27.00
C ARG A 48 -0.14 8.83 26.65
N TRP A 49 0.47 8.77 25.47
CA TRP A 49 1.33 9.85 24.97
C TRP A 49 0.50 11.08 24.60
N GLU A 50 -0.63 10.93 23.95
CA GLU A 50 -1.51 12.05 23.57
C GLU A 50 -2.21 12.69 24.78
N SER A 51 -2.37 11.97 25.89
CA SER A 51 -2.88 12.52 27.14
C SER A 51 -1.78 13.12 28.03
N GLY A 52 -0.51 12.93 27.69
CA GLY A 52 0.62 13.38 28.53
C GLY A 52 0.90 12.49 29.74
N GLU A 53 0.21 11.35 29.87
CA GLU A 53 0.40 10.41 30.99
C GLU A 53 1.79 9.76 30.97
N THR A 54 2.31 9.48 29.78
CA THR A 54 3.65 8.97 29.57
C THR A 54 4.30 9.68 28.38
N CYS A 55 5.61 9.57 28.26
CA CYS A 55 6.39 10.20 27.21
C CYS A 55 7.02 9.13 26.31
N PRO A 56 6.95 9.24 24.98
CA PRO A 56 7.69 8.35 24.09
C PRO A 56 9.19 8.58 24.18
N SER A 57 9.97 7.58 23.78
CA SER A 57 11.40 7.71 23.58
C SER A 57 11.72 8.59 22.36
N PRO A 58 12.94 9.12 22.25
CA PRO A 58 13.35 9.89 21.06
C PRO A 58 13.20 9.14 19.74
N LEU A 59 13.41 7.82 19.77
CA LEU A 59 13.23 6.96 18.58
C LEU A 59 11.77 6.87 18.15
N GLU A 60 10.86 6.68 19.10
CA GLU A 60 9.42 6.62 18.86
C GLU A 60 8.88 7.96 18.35
N ILE A 61 9.31 9.07 18.96
CA ILE A 61 8.97 10.41 18.44
C ILE A 61 9.46 10.56 17.00
N SER A 62 10.71 10.19 16.74
CA SER A 62 11.29 10.26 15.40
C SER A 62 10.52 9.42 14.38
N ALA A 63 10.13 8.20 14.75
CA ALA A 63 9.32 7.32 13.88
C ALA A 63 7.97 7.96 13.53
N ILE A 64 7.26 8.53 14.51
CA ILE A 64 5.98 9.20 14.29
C ILE A 64 6.13 10.46 13.44
N MET A 65 7.09 11.33 13.76
CA MET A 65 7.26 12.61 13.07
C MET A 65 7.73 12.43 11.63
N ASN A 66 8.57 11.45 11.37
CA ASN A 66 9.05 11.14 10.02
C ASN A 66 8.06 10.28 9.21
N PHE A 67 6.96 9.81 9.81
CA PHE A 67 5.94 9.09 9.05
C PHE A 67 5.36 10.00 7.96
N PRO A 68 5.33 9.55 6.69
CA PRO A 68 4.97 10.42 5.56
C PRO A 68 3.49 10.85 5.62
N GLU A 69 3.23 12.14 5.51
CA GLU A 69 1.88 12.71 5.45
C GLU A 69 1.29 12.66 4.04
N LYS A 70 2.13 12.46 3.04
CA LYS A 70 1.74 12.32 1.64
C LYS A 70 2.30 11.01 1.12
N ALA A 71 1.57 10.39 0.20
CA ALA A 71 2.04 9.18 -0.45
C ALA A 71 3.47 9.36 -0.99
N PRO A 72 4.44 8.54 -0.52
CA PRO A 72 5.85 8.70 -0.87
C PRO A 72 6.14 8.38 -2.34
N PHE A 73 5.32 7.52 -2.97
CA PHE A 73 5.55 7.02 -4.31
C PHE A 73 4.47 7.52 -5.28
N LYS A 74 4.58 8.78 -5.68
CA LYS A 74 3.66 9.32 -6.68
C LYS A 74 3.89 8.72 -8.05
N ASN A 75 2.80 8.51 -8.78
CA ASN A 75 2.90 8.06 -10.16
C ASN A 75 3.68 9.06 -11.01
N LEU A 76 4.46 8.54 -11.96
CA LEU A 76 5.23 9.38 -12.86
C LEU A 76 4.27 10.16 -13.77
N LYS A 77 4.52 11.46 -13.94
CA LYS A 77 3.74 12.30 -14.87
C LYS A 77 3.94 11.84 -16.30
N THR A 78 5.19 11.52 -16.65
CA THR A 78 5.58 11.04 -17.97
C THR A 78 6.34 9.72 -17.79
N ALA A 79 5.95 8.72 -18.57
CA ALA A 79 6.61 7.42 -18.58
C ALA A 79 6.54 6.85 -20.00
N LYS A 80 7.54 6.07 -20.39
CA LYS A 80 7.59 5.43 -21.70
C LYS A 80 6.54 4.31 -21.80
N TYR A 81 6.31 3.61 -20.70
CA TYR A 81 5.43 2.45 -20.64
C TYR A 81 4.36 2.64 -19.57
N THR A 82 3.23 2.00 -19.80
CA THR A 82 2.12 1.88 -18.85
C THR A 82 2.03 0.46 -18.32
N MET A 83 1.65 0.30 -17.06
CA MET A 83 1.45 -1.02 -16.46
C MET A 83 0.12 -1.12 -15.75
N ILE A 84 -0.41 -2.33 -15.73
CA ILE A 84 -1.45 -2.75 -14.79
C ILE A 84 -0.88 -3.79 -13.83
N ASP A 85 -1.35 -3.76 -12.57
CA ASP A 85 -0.92 -4.65 -11.50
C ASP A 85 -2.14 -5.35 -10.89
N LEU A 86 -2.32 -6.62 -11.24
CA LEU A 86 -3.41 -7.46 -10.76
C LEU A 86 -2.95 -8.21 -9.51
N PHE A 87 -3.77 -8.21 -8.46
CA PHE A 87 -3.39 -8.73 -7.14
C PHE A 87 -2.21 -7.95 -6.54
N ALA A 88 -2.34 -6.62 -6.56
CA ALA A 88 -1.24 -5.68 -6.34
C ALA A 88 -0.64 -5.72 -4.93
N GLY A 89 -1.33 -6.31 -3.96
CA GLY A 89 -0.89 -6.33 -2.58
C GLY A 89 -0.65 -4.92 -2.06
N ILE A 90 0.47 -4.71 -1.40
CA ILE A 90 0.91 -3.38 -0.92
C ILE A 90 1.63 -2.54 -1.99
N GLY A 91 1.72 -3.05 -3.22
CA GLY A 91 2.34 -2.36 -4.37
C GLY A 91 3.84 -2.57 -4.53
N GLY A 92 4.39 -3.67 -4.02
CA GLY A 92 5.83 -3.96 -4.12
C GLY A 92 6.31 -4.07 -5.57
N THR A 93 5.56 -4.75 -6.43
CA THR A 93 5.86 -4.86 -7.86
C THR A 93 5.86 -3.50 -8.55
N ARG A 94 4.82 -2.70 -8.29
CA ARG A 94 4.73 -1.32 -8.78
C ARG A 94 5.97 -0.50 -8.39
N LEU A 95 6.43 -0.63 -7.14
CA LEU A 95 7.63 0.08 -6.69
C LEU A 95 8.85 -0.31 -7.50
N GLY A 96 9.05 -1.62 -7.77
CA GLY A 96 10.16 -2.11 -8.58
C GLY A 96 10.17 -1.49 -10.00
N PHE A 97 9.00 -1.44 -10.65
CA PHE A 97 8.88 -0.78 -11.96
C PHE A 97 9.06 0.73 -11.89
N HIS A 98 8.54 1.38 -10.84
CA HIS A 98 8.69 2.82 -10.60
C HIS A 98 10.17 3.24 -10.49
N GLN A 99 11.00 2.43 -9.87
CA GLN A 99 12.45 2.69 -9.73
C GLN A 99 13.16 2.78 -11.08
N THR A 100 12.62 2.17 -12.13
CA THR A 100 13.19 2.28 -13.48
C THR A 100 12.99 3.67 -14.10
N GLN A 101 12.12 4.50 -13.55
CA GLN A 101 11.69 5.81 -14.07
C GLN A 101 11.10 5.76 -15.49
N LYS A 102 10.70 4.57 -15.97
CA LYS A 102 10.18 4.35 -17.33
C LYS A 102 8.74 3.88 -17.38
N VAL A 103 8.20 3.43 -16.25
CA VAL A 103 6.88 2.79 -16.17
C VAL A 103 5.99 3.54 -15.19
N LYS A 104 4.76 3.83 -15.58
CA LYS A 104 3.69 4.34 -14.69
C LYS A 104 2.56 3.31 -14.58
N SER A 105 1.98 3.18 -13.40
CA SER A 105 0.78 2.38 -13.19
C SER A 105 -0.45 3.13 -13.70
N VAL A 106 -1.32 2.46 -14.44
CA VAL A 106 -2.59 3.00 -14.92
C VAL A 106 -3.81 2.28 -14.36
N PHE A 107 -3.58 1.10 -13.76
CA PHE A 107 -4.61 0.32 -13.11
C PHE A 107 -3.98 -0.64 -12.10
N SER A 108 -4.69 -0.90 -11.00
CA SER A 108 -4.34 -1.94 -10.04
C SER A 108 -5.61 -2.51 -9.40
N SER A 109 -5.59 -3.80 -9.04
CA SER A 109 -6.68 -4.44 -8.29
C SER A 109 -6.14 -5.17 -7.08
N GLU A 110 -6.87 -5.11 -5.96
CA GLU A 110 -6.55 -5.79 -4.71
C GLU A 110 -7.80 -5.89 -3.84
N ILE A 111 -8.06 -7.05 -3.23
CA ILE A 111 -9.23 -7.29 -2.38
C ILE A 111 -8.93 -7.24 -0.88
N ASP A 112 -7.67 -7.47 -0.47
CA ASP A 112 -7.31 -7.46 0.93
C ASP A 112 -7.33 -6.05 1.49
N LYS A 113 -8.19 -5.81 2.46
CA LYS A 113 -8.44 -4.47 3.05
C LYS A 113 -7.19 -3.84 3.66
N PHE A 114 -6.28 -4.65 4.20
CA PHE A 114 -5.04 -4.15 4.81
C PHE A 114 -4.02 -3.81 3.74
N ALA A 115 -3.92 -4.66 2.70
CA ALA A 115 -3.08 -4.38 1.55
C ALA A 115 -3.54 -3.12 0.81
N VAL A 116 -4.84 -2.97 0.52
CA VAL A 116 -5.46 -1.76 -0.08
C VAL A 116 -5.11 -0.51 0.71
N LYS A 117 -5.25 -0.56 2.05
CA LYS A 117 -4.92 0.57 2.91
C LYS A 117 -3.44 0.96 2.81
N THR A 118 -2.55 -0.03 2.82
CA THR A 118 -1.11 0.18 2.70
C THR A 118 -0.76 0.70 1.30
N TYR A 119 -1.38 0.14 0.26
CA TYR A 119 -1.20 0.60 -1.12
C TYR A 119 -1.59 2.08 -1.27
N LYS A 120 -2.76 2.46 -0.73
CA LYS A 120 -3.23 3.85 -0.74
C LYS A 120 -2.30 4.78 0.01
N ALA A 121 -1.75 4.36 1.15
CA ALA A 121 -0.75 5.13 1.89
C ALA A 121 0.55 5.31 1.08
N ASN A 122 0.96 4.28 0.33
CA ASN A 122 2.18 4.31 -0.47
C ASN A 122 2.06 5.19 -1.72
N TYR A 123 0.92 5.13 -2.42
CA TYR A 123 0.76 5.71 -3.76
C TYR A 123 -0.26 6.85 -3.83
N GLY A 124 -1.11 7.01 -2.82
CA GLY A 124 -2.20 7.99 -2.82
C GLY A 124 -3.36 7.61 -3.73
N GLU A 125 -3.35 6.40 -4.29
CA GLU A 125 -4.35 5.83 -5.18
C GLU A 125 -4.95 4.59 -4.53
N GLU A 126 -6.23 4.36 -4.72
CA GLU A 126 -6.92 3.17 -4.22
C GLU A 126 -7.00 2.13 -5.33
N PRO A 127 -6.53 0.89 -5.11
CA PRO A 127 -6.72 -0.19 -6.08
C PRO A 127 -8.21 -0.45 -6.29
N PHE A 128 -8.58 -0.85 -7.50
CA PHE A 128 -9.89 -1.44 -7.76
C PHE A 128 -10.04 -2.73 -6.96
N GLY A 129 -11.26 -3.11 -6.65
CA GLY A 129 -11.56 -4.28 -5.82
C GLY A 129 -11.27 -5.61 -6.50
N ASP A 130 -12.24 -6.52 -6.43
CA ASP A 130 -12.11 -7.87 -6.96
C ASP A 130 -12.00 -7.88 -8.48
N ILE A 131 -10.90 -8.40 -9.01
CA ILE A 131 -10.65 -8.48 -10.44
C ILE A 131 -11.65 -9.38 -11.17
N THR A 132 -12.27 -10.33 -10.46
CA THR A 132 -13.27 -11.22 -11.04
C THR A 132 -14.57 -10.50 -11.36
N GLU A 133 -14.86 -9.40 -10.68
CA GLU A 133 -16.05 -8.56 -10.87
C GLU A 133 -15.81 -7.41 -11.86
N ILE A 134 -14.55 -7.16 -12.25
CA ILE A 134 -14.20 -6.04 -13.12
C ILE A 134 -14.36 -6.46 -14.59
N ASP A 135 -15.11 -5.66 -15.34
CA ASP A 135 -15.21 -5.83 -16.80
C ASP A 135 -13.85 -5.50 -17.45
N ALA A 136 -13.31 -6.47 -18.20
CA ALA A 136 -12.03 -6.32 -18.87
C ALA A 136 -11.99 -5.13 -19.85
N SER A 137 -13.13 -4.74 -20.42
CA SER A 137 -13.24 -3.57 -21.31
C SER A 137 -12.98 -2.23 -20.59
N GLN A 138 -13.15 -2.19 -19.28
CA GLN A 138 -12.90 -0.99 -18.46
C GLN A 138 -11.42 -0.82 -18.08
N ILE A 139 -10.60 -1.85 -18.30
CA ILE A 139 -9.18 -1.79 -17.98
C ILE A 139 -8.45 -0.98 -19.05
N PRO A 140 -7.68 0.06 -18.65
CA PRO A 140 -6.99 0.92 -19.59
C PRO A 140 -5.99 0.16 -20.48
N LYS A 141 -5.75 0.66 -21.70
CA LYS A 141 -4.65 0.16 -22.55
C LYS A 141 -3.32 0.30 -21.80
N HIS A 142 -2.50 -0.73 -21.90
CA HIS A 142 -1.23 -0.82 -21.19
C HIS A 142 -0.22 -1.67 -21.95
N ASP A 143 1.05 -1.44 -21.64
CA ASP A 143 2.17 -2.15 -22.26
C ASP A 143 2.59 -3.38 -21.44
N ILE A 144 2.37 -3.34 -20.11
CA ILE A 144 2.84 -4.35 -19.17
C ILE A 144 1.67 -4.79 -18.29
N LEU A 145 1.42 -6.09 -18.25
CA LEU A 145 0.52 -6.70 -17.28
C LEU A 145 1.36 -7.49 -16.26
N VAL A 146 1.13 -7.19 -14.99
CA VAL A 146 1.66 -7.97 -13.87
C VAL A 146 0.49 -8.64 -13.15
N GLY A 147 0.61 -9.92 -12.83
CA GLY A 147 -0.44 -10.69 -12.17
C GLY A 147 0.15 -11.69 -11.17
N GLY A 148 0.39 -11.25 -9.95
CA GLY A 148 0.88 -12.08 -8.87
C GLY A 148 -0.22 -12.83 -8.12
N PHE A 149 -1.02 -13.65 -8.81
CA PHE A 149 -2.11 -14.39 -8.17
C PHE A 149 -1.61 -15.39 -7.12
N PRO A 150 -2.44 -15.73 -6.09
CA PRO A 150 -2.06 -16.67 -5.04
C PRO A 150 -1.78 -18.08 -5.58
N CYS A 151 -0.52 -18.51 -5.51
CA CYS A 151 -0.06 -19.82 -6.03
C CYS A 151 -0.38 -20.99 -5.10
N GLN A 152 -1.09 -20.81 -4.00
CA GLN A 152 -1.36 -21.86 -3.01
C GLN A 152 -2.10 -23.07 -3.58
N ALA A 153 -2.95 -22.87 -4.59
CA ALA A 153 -3.64 -23.95 -5.30
C ALA A 153 -2.67 -24.87 -6.06
N PHE A 154 -1.54 -24.36 -6.51
CA PHE A 154 -0.54 -25.08 -7.32
C PHE A 154 0.71 -25.44 -6.53
N SER A 155 0.88 -24.91 -5.32
CA SER A 155 2.08 -25.13 -4.51
C SER A 155 2.12 -26.54 -3.96
N GLN A 156 3.33 -27.13 -3.87
CA GLN A 156 3.54 -28.42 -3.20
C GLN A 156 3.20 -28.39 -1.71
N ALA A 157 3.27 -27.23 -1.07
CA ALA A 157 2.87 -27.01 0.31
C ALA A 157 1.35 -26.78 0.49
N GLY A 158 0.59 -26.63 -0.59
CA GLY A 158 -0.87 -26.47 -0.59
C GLY A 158 -1.61 -27.80 -0.76
N LYS A 159 -2.96 -27.71 -0.84
CA LYS A 159 -3.83 -28.89 -1.04
C LYS A 159 -3.76 -29.50 -2.45
N LYS A 160 -2.93 -28.95 -3.33
CA LYS A 160 -2.73 -29.39 -4.73
C LYS A 160 -4.02 -29.52 -5.57
N LEU A 161 -5.03 -28.71 -5.26
CA LEU A 161 -6.32 -28.74 -5.96
C LEU A 161 -6.24 -28.10 -7.37
N GLY A 162 -5.13 -27.42 -7.69
CA GLY A 162 -4.91 -26.82 -8.99
C GLY A 162 -6.04 -25.87 -9.40
N PHE A 163 -6.60 -26.08 -10.57
CA PHE A 163 -7.73 -25.28 -11.11
C PHE A 163 -9.09 -25.59 -10.45
N GLU A 164 -9.19 -26.61 -9.61
CA GLU A 164 -10.39 -26.90 -8.81
C GLU A 164 -10.49 -26.00 -7.55
N ASP A 165 -9.38 -25.37 -7.15
CA ASP A 165 -9.40 -24.35 -6.09
C ASP A 165 -9.83 -23.01 -6.69
N THR A 166 -10.72 -22.29 -5.99
CA THR A 166 -11.17 -20.95 -6.40
C THR A 166 -10.02 -19.97 -6.64
N ARG A 167 -8.89 -20.14 -5.94
CA ARG A 167 -7.67 -19.35 -6.14
C ARG A 167 -6.91 -19.75 -7.41
N GLY A 168 -7.07 -20.98 -7.90
CA GLY A 168 -6.51 -21.42 -9.17
C GLY A 168 -7.28 -20.85 -10.36
N THR A 169 -8.56 -20.52 -10.18
CA THR A 169 -9.38 -19.90 -11.23
C THR A 169 -8.96 -18.46 -11.56
N LEU A 170 -8.27 -17.76 -10.66
CA LEU A 170 -7.77 -16.39 -10.87
C LEU A 170 -6.79 -16.28 -12.06
N PHE A 171 -6.15 -17.38 -12.45
CA PHE A 171 -5.37 -17.44 -13.68
C PHE A 171 -6.25 -17.18 -14.93
N PHE A 172 -7.50 -17.68 -14.93
CA PHE A 172 -8.42 -17.45 -16.06
C PHE A 172 -8.87 -15.99 -16.14
N ASP A 173 -8.89 -15.25 -15.03
CA ASP A 173 -9.16 -13.81 -15.06
C ASP A 173 -8.02 -13.05 -15.73
N ILE A 174 -6.77 -13.43 -15.49
CA ILE A 174 -5.64 -12.88 -16.24
C ILE A 174 -5.80 -13.20 -17.73
N ALA A 175 -6.15 -14.44 -18.08
CA ALA A 175 -6.36 -14.84 -19.48
C ALA A 175 -7.53 -14.09 -20.13
N ARG A 176 -8.63 -13.86 -19.38
CA ARG A 176 -9.79 -13.06 -19.82
C ARG A 176 -9.37 -11.64 -20.18
N ILE A 177 -8.61 -10.98 -19.30
CA ILE A 177 -8.10 -9.63 -19.50
C ILE A 177 -7.18 -9.58 -20.72
N LEU A 178 -6.22 -10.50 -20.81
CA LEU A 178 -5.29 -10.58 -21.95
C LEU A 178 -6.00 -10.78 -23.29
N LYS A 179 -7.08 -11.58 -23.32
CA LYS A 179 -7.89 -11.81 -24.52
C LYS A 179 -8.57 -10.53 -24.98
N GLU A 180 -9.13 -9.75 -24.05
CA GLU A 180 -9.80 -8.49 -24.37
C GLU A 180 -8.81 -7.47 -24.92
N ILE A 181 -7.65 -7.36 -24.32
CA ILE A 181 -6.57 -6.46 -24.79
C ILE A 181 -6.13 -6.84 -26.21
N LYS A 182 -5.99 -8.15 -26.50
CA LYS A 182 -5.57 -8.62 -27.82
C LYS A 182 -6.60 -8.30 -28.91
N ASN A 183 -7.87 -8.22 -28.55
CA ASN A 183 -8.94 -7.84 -29.46
C ASN A 183 -9.02 -6.32 -29.70
N ALA A 184 -8.35 -5.53 -28.89
CA ALA A 184 -8.32 -4.05 -28.94
C ALA A 184 -7.09 -3.49 -29.70
N TRP A 185 -6.21 -4.37 -30.20
CA TRP A 185 -5.07 -4.07 -31.10
C TRP A 185 -5.40 -4.50 -32.52
#